data_1078c5c24f058fb687ee11d036ecd74f
#
_entry.id   1078c5c24f058fb687ee11d036ecd74f
#
_cell.length_a   1.000
_cell.length_b   1.000
_cell.length_c   1.000
_cell.angle_alpha   90.00
_cell.angle_beta   90.00
_cell.angle_gamma   90.00
#
_symmetry.space_group_name_H-M   'P 1'
#
loop_
_entity.id
_entity.type
_entity.pdbx_description
1 polymer ?
#
loop_
_entity_poly.entity_id
_entity_poly.type
_entity_poly.pdbx_seq_one_letter_code
_entity_poly.pdbx_strand_id
1 'polypeptide(L)'
;MARRTGEEVERCQAISTIQRMIGGKWKIEILFYVAFRDVRHFGQLRRCIGGISESTLSKQLRELVDDGFLTRIDHGEVPPNVEYALTPRGQSFVPILSAMKEWGERELGA
;
A
#
# COMPACT_ATOMS: atom_id res chain seq x y z
N MET A 1 -4.15 -34.56 6.19
CA MET A 1 -4.15 -34.10 4.80
C MET A 1 -2.85 -34.49 4.13
N ALA A 2 -2.94 -35.14 3.00
CA ALA A 2 -1.75 -35.53 2.27
C ALA A 2 -1.01 -34.29 1.74
N ARG A 3 0.28 -34.29 1.89
CA ARG A 3 1.11 -33.19 1.44
C ARG A 3 1.66 -33.49 0.06
N ARG A 4 1.45 -32.59 -0.87
CA ARG A 4 2.03 -32.73 -2.21
C ARG A 4 3.51 -32.39 -2.18
N THR A 5 4.24 -32.93 -3.14
CA THR A 5 5.62 -32.49 -3.38
C THR A 5 5.62 -31.09 -3.96
N GLY A 6 6.76 -30.43 -3.97
CA GLY A 6 6.89 -29.07 -4.50
C GLY A 6 6.45 -28.95 -5.96
N GLU A 7 6.70 -29.97 -6.79
CA GLU A 7 6.33 -29.95 -8.20
C GLU A 7 4.84 -30.07 -8.41
N GLU A 8 4.11 -30.64 -7.45
CA GLU A 8 2.66 -30.87 -7.57
C GLU A 8 1.84 -29.74 -7.00
N VAL A 9 2.46 -28.86 -6.19
CA VAL A 9 1.73 -27.76 -5.56
C VAL A 9 1.69 -26.57 -6.50
N GLU A 10 0.48 -26.26 -6.96
CA GLU A 10 0.28 -25.09 -7.79
C GLU A 10 0.41 -23.80 -7.01
N ARG A 11 1.02 -22.82 -7.62
CA ARG A 11 1.07 -21.47 -7.05
C ARG A 11 -0.30 -20.82 -7.19
N CYS A 12 -0.71 -20.11 -6.15
CA CYS A 12 -1.86 -19.23 -6.26
C CYS A 12 -1.40 -17.93 -6.93
N GLN A 13 -1.81 -17.73 -8.17
CA GLN A 13 -1.41 -16.55 -8.92
C GLN A 13 -1.89 -15.25 -8.29
N ALA A 14 -3.08 -15.25 -7.71
CA ALA A 14 -3.60 -14.07 -7.02
C ALA A 14 -2.68 -13.68 -5.86
N ILE A 15 -2.31 -14.63 -5.00
CA ILE A 15 -1.43 -14.36 -3.86
C ILE A 15 -0.05 -13.91 -4.35
N SER A 16 0.52 -14.61 -5.34
CA SER A 16 1.84 -14.24 -5.89
C SER A 16 1.84 -12.83 -6.48
N THR A 17 0.76 -12.47 -7.18
CA THR A 17 0.64 -11.14 -7.79
C THR A 17 0.50 -10.05 -6.74
N ILE A 18 -0.37 -10.27 -5.74
CA ILE A 18 -0.54 -9.33 -4.64
C ILE A 18 0.79 -9.12 -3.91
N GLN A 19 1.51 -10.19 -3.65
CA GLN A 19 2.79 -10.13 -2.97
C GLN A 19 3.81 -9.26 -3.74
N ARG A 20 3.83 -9.38 -5.07
CA ARG A 20 4.71 -8.54 -5.88
C ARG A 20 4.27 -7.08 -5.87
N MET A 21 2.95 -6.82 -5.87
CA MET A 21 2.41 -5.46 -5.97
C MET A 21 2.48 -4.68 -4.67
N ILE A 22 2.17 -5.31 -3.54
CA ILE A 22 2.08 -4.61 -2.25
C ILE A 22 2.92 -5.23 -1.15
N GLY A 23 3.64 -6.30 -1.43
CA GLY A 23 4.57 -6.88 -0.48
C GLY A 23 5.74 -5.93 -0.20
N GLY A 24 6.50 -6.26 0.82
CA GLY A 24 7.62 -5.44 1.25
C GLY A 24 7.27 -4.61 2.46
N LYS A 25 8.12 -3.63 2.75
CA LYS A 25 8.09 -2.95 4.03
C LYS A 25 7.10 -1.78 4.13
N TRP A 26 6.81 -1.10 3.01
CA TRP A 26 6.25 0.25 3.10
C TRP A 26 4.85 0.44 2.52
N LYS A 27 4.48 -0.31 1.48
CA LYS A 27 3.28 0.00 0.70
C LYS A 27 1.98 -0.14 1.46
N ILE A 28 1.88 -1.13 2.34
CA ILE A 28 0.67 -1.34 3.16
C ILE A 28 0.46 -0.15 4.08
N GLU A 29 1.52 0.35 4.72
CA GLU A 29 1.42 1.54 5.57
C GLU A 29 1.03 2.78 4.79
N ILE A 30 1.61 2.97 3.60
CA ILE A 30 1.25 4.10 2.74
C ILE A 30 -0.24 4.08 2.44
N LEU A 31 -0.75 2.93 1.99
CA LEU A 31 -2.17 2.78 1.68
C LEU A 31 -3.04 3.00 2.92
N PHE A 32 -2.60 2.54 4.08
CA PHE A 32 -3.32 2.76 5.33
C PHE A 32 -3.49 4.25 5.63
N TYR A 33 -2.42 5.02 5.57
CA TYR A 33 -2.49 6.45 5.87
C TYR A 33 -3.36 7.21 4.88
N VAL A 34 -3.27 6.88 3.60
CA VAL A 34 -4.12 7.51 2.59
C VAL A 34 -5.59 7.13 2.80
N ALA A 35 -5.87 5.86 3.09
CA ALA A 35 -7.23 5.35 3.22
C ALA A 35 -7.91 5.76 4.51
N PHE A 36 -7.22 5.68 5.65
CA PHE A 36 -7.85 5.81 6.97
C PHE A 36 -7.50 7.08 7.71
N ARG A 37 -6.46 7.80 7.29
CA ARG A 37 -6.03 9.04 7.96
C ARG A 37 -6.10 10.24 7.06
N ASP A 38 -6.52 10.05 5.82
CA ASP A 38 -6.63 11.11 4.82
C ASP A 38 -5.31 11.88 4.63
N VAL A 39 -4.20 11.18 4.76
CA VAL A 39 -2.87 11.76 4.57
C VAL A 39 -2.50 11.60 3.10
N ARG A 40 -2.48 12.71 2.37
CA ARG A 40 -2.39 12.70 0.91
C ARG A 40 -1.13 13.31 0.34
N HIS A 41 -0.37 14.05 1.15
CA HIS A 41 0.81 14.77 0.68
C HIS A 41 2.09 14.06 1.08
N PHE A 42 3.09 14.17 0.21
CA PHE A 42 4.37 13.50 0.37
C PHE A 42 5.01 13.73 1.74
N GLY A 43 5.13 15.00 2.13
CA GLY A 43 5.77 15.35 3.41
C GLY A 43 5.02 14.82 4.62
N GLN A 44 3.69 14.85 4.57
CA GLN A 44 2.86 14.29 5.65
C GLN A 44 3.01 12.77 5.73
N LEU A 45 2.98 12.09 4.59
CA LEU A 45 3.18 10.63 4.54
C LEU A 45 4.52 10.26 5.13
N ARG A 46 5.58 10.99 4.77
CA ARG A 46 6.91 10.72 5.27
C ARG A 46 6.99 10.85 6.79
N ARG A 47 6.38 11.89 7.33
CA ARG A 47 6.34 12.12 8.79
C ARG A 47 5.55 11.04 9.51
N CYS A 48 4.38 10.66 8.95
CA CYS A 48 3.53 9.64 9.58
C CYS A 48 4.19 8.27 9.61
N ILE A 49 4.84 7.89 8.51
CA ILE A 49 5.49 6.57 8.41
C ILE A 49 6.74 6.54 9.28
N GLY A 50 7.57 7.57 9.20
CA GLY A 50 8.84 7.62 9.92
C GLY A 50 9.88 6.66 9.36
N GLY A 51 11.14 7.06 9.40
CA GLY A 51 12.23 6.18 9.01
C GLY A 51 12.34 5.85 7.53
N ILE A 52 11.53 6.46 6.69
CA ILE A 52 11.58 6.27 5.25
C ILE A 52 12.30 7.44 4.58
N SER A 53 13.20 7.14 3.65
CA SER A 53 13.89 8.19 2.89
C SER A 53 12.97 8.77 1.82
N GLU A 54 13.29 9.98 1.36
CA GLU A 54 12.53 10.62 0.27
C GLU A 54 12.55 9.77 -0.99
N SER A 55 13.71 9.22 -1.35
CA SER A 55 13.83 8.41 -2.57
C SER A 55 13.04 7.12 -2.45
N THR A 56 13.02 6.49 -1.30
CA THR A 56 12.25 5.26 -1.10
C THR A 56 10.76 5.55 -1.15
N LEU A 57 10.28 6.58 -0.46
CA LEU A 57 8.86 6.94 -0.50
C LEU A 57 8.43 7.31 -1.92
N SER A 58 9.24 8.09 -2.63
CA SER A 58 8.96 8.45 -4.01
C SER A 58 8.82 7.22 -4.91
N LYS A 59 9.73 6.26 -4.75
CA LYS A 59 9.68 5.00 -5.50
C LYS A 59 8.43 4.19 -5.18
N GLN A 60 8.10 4.05 -3.89
CA GLN A 60 6.93 3.28 -3.46
C GLN A 60 5.64 3.91 -3.97
N LEU A 61 5.52 5.22 -3.90
CA LEU A 61 4.35 5.93 -4.41
C LEU A 61 4.19 5.76 -5.91
N ARG A 62 5.30 5.85 -6.66
CA ARG A 62 5.26 5.65 -8.11
C ARG A 62 4.81 4.23 -8.46
N GLU A 63 5.30 3.22 -7.73
CA GLU A 63 4.89 1.85 -7.95
C GLU A 63 3.41 1.64 -7.64
N LEU A 64 2.90 2.24 -6.57
CA LEU A 64 1.48 2.17 -6.25
C LEU A 64 0.61 2.86 -7.30
N VAL A 65 1.08 3.95 -7.88
CA VAL A 65 0.40 4.61 -8.99
C VAL A 65 0.41 3.72 -10.23
N ASP A 66 1.58 3.17 -10.58
CA ASP A 66 1.73 2.31 -11.75
C ASP A 66 0.86 1.06 -11.65
N ASP A 67 0.71 0.50 -10.45
CA ASP A 67 -0.10 -0.68 -10.20
C ASP A 67 -1.59 -0.35 -10.02
N GLY A 68 -1.94 0.91 -10.09
CA GLY A 68 -3.34 1.34 -10.09
C GLY A 68 -4.00 1.46 -8.74
N PHE A 69 -3.25 1.48 -7.64
CA PHE A 69 -3.83 1.70 -6.30
C PHE A 69 -4.03 3.17 -5.97
N LEU A 70 -3.12 4.01 -6.45
CA LEU A 70 -3.18 5.44 -6.20
C LEU A 70 -3.18 6.20 -7.51
N THR A 71 -3.75 7.40 -7.47
CA THR A 71 -3.58 8.39 -8.52
C THR A 71 -2.80 9.56 -7.96
N ARG A 72 -1.94 10.14 -8.79
CA ARG A 72 -1.17 11.33 -8.45
C ARG A 72 -1.88 12.53 -9.07
N ILE A 73 -2.22 13.50 -8.24
CA ILE A 73 -2.95 14.70 -8.65
C ILE A 73 -2.00 15.88 -8.49
N ASP A 74 -1.60 16.46 -9.62
CA ASP A 74 -0.76 17.63 -9.64
C ASP A 74 -1.64 18.84 -9.93
N HIS A 75 -1.73 19.77 -8.98
CA HIS A 75 -2.59 20.95 -9.11
C HIS A 75 -1.97 22.06 -9.93
N GLY A 76 -0.72 21.93 -10.39
CA GLY A 76 -0.06 22.94 -11.23
C GLY A 76 0.22 24.24 -10.50
N GLU A 77 0.30 24.22 -9.20
CA GLU A 77 0.50 25.41 -8.39
C GLU A 77 1.98 25.71 -8.16
N VAL A 78 2.26 26.93 -7.72
CA VAL A 78 3.57 27.34 -7.24
C VAL A 78 3.37 27.94 -5.85
N PRO A 79 3.92 27.34 -4.78
CA PRO A 79 4.73 26.11 -4.79
C PRO A 79 3.94 24.87 -5.22
N PRO A 80 4.62 23.81 -5.65
CA PRO A 80 3.95 22.60 -6.13
C PRO A 80 3.01 22.01 -5.09
N ASN A 81 1.83 21.61 -5.54
CA ASN A 81 0.83 20.94 -4.71
C ASN A 81 0.43 19.66 -5.40
N VAL A 82 0.94 18.53 -4.88
CA VAL A 82 0.71 17.20 -5.41
C VAL A 82 0.06 16.36 -4.33
N GLU A 83 -1.04 15.73 -4.68
CA GLU A 83 -1.77 14.83 -3.79
C GLU A 83 -1.78 13.42 -4.34
N TYR A 84 -1.92 12.46 -3.43
CA TYR A 84 -2.15 11.05 -3.76
C TYR A 84 -3.51 10.65 -3.23
N ALA A 85 -4.29 9.97 -4.06
CA ALA A 85 -5.63 9.55 -3.69
C ALA A 85 -5.85 8.11 -4.14
N LEU A 86 -6.76 7.41 -3.45
CA LEU A 86 -7.12 6.05 -3.85
C LEU A 86 -7.89 6.07 -5.16
N THR A 87 -7.53 5.14 -6.05
CA THR A 87 -8.31 4.81 -7.23
C THR A 87 -9.47 3.89 -6.85
N PRO A 88 -10.39 3.55 -7.76
CA PRO A 88 -11.37 2.49 -7.50
C PRO A 88 -10.72 1.16 -7.09
N ARG A 89 -9.59 0.80 -7.70
CA ARG A 89 -8.84 -0.38 -7.26
C ARG A 89 -8.34 -0.22 -5.83
N GLY A 90 -7.76 0.93 -5.49
CA GLY A 90 -7.32 1.22 -4.14
C GLY A 90 -8.47 1.15 -3.15
N GLN A 91 -9.63 1.70 -3.51
CA GLN A 91 -10.82 1.62 -2.66
C GLN A 91 -11.26 0.17 -2.42
N SER A 92 -11.19 -0.68 -3.44
CA SER A 92 -11.56 -2.09 -3.30
C SER A 92 -10.66 -2.84 -2.33
N PHE A 93 -9.46 -2.32 -2.07
CA PHE A 93 -8.51 -2.94 -1.14
C PHE A 93 -8.73 -2.50 0.31
N VAL A 94 -9.50 -1.43 0.54
CA VAL A 94 -9.73 -0.88 1.89
C VAL A 94 -10.31 -1.92 2.87
N PRO A 95 -11.31 -2.73 2.51
CA PRO A 95 -11.80 -3.77 3.43
C PRO A 95 -10.73 -4.77 3.83
N ILE A 96 -9.78 -5.05 2.95
CA ILE A 96 -8.68 -5.96 3.24
C ILE A 96 -7.72 -5.33 4.25
N LEU A 97 -7.39 -4.04 4.05
CA LEU A 97 -6.58 -3.30 5.02
C LEU A 97 -7.25 -3.23 6.39
N SER A 98 -8.56 -3.01 6.41
CA SER A 98 -9.33 -2.98 7.65
C SER A 98 -9.25 -4.32 8.38
N ALA A 99 -9.41 -5.42 7.66
CA ALA A 99 -9.30 -6.76 8.23
C ALA A 99 -7.89 -7.02 8.76
N MET A 100 -6.86 -6.57 8.05
CA MET A 100 -5.47 -6.69 8.51
C MET A 100 -5.25 -5.93 9.81
N LYS A 101 -5.76 -4.70 9.88
CA LYS A 101 -5.64 -3.87 11.08
C LYS A 101 -6.30 -4.55 12.28
N GLU A 102 -7.53 -5.02 12.11
CA GLU A 102 -8.28 -5.70 13.17
C GLU A 102 -7.58 -6.97 13.64
N TRP A 103 -7.08 -7.75 12.69
CA TRP A 103 -6.34 -8.97 13.01
C TRP A 103 -5.07 -8.65 13.81
N GLY A 104 -4.33 -7.63 13.38
CA GLY A 104 -3.09 -7.22 14.06
C GLY A 104 -3.36 -6.73 15.47
N GLU A 105 -4.41 -5.95 15.67
CA GLU A 105 -4.79 -5.46 17.01
C GLU A 105 -5.18 -6.62 17.91
N ARG A 106 -5.98 -7.55 17.42
CA ARG A 106 -6.46 -8.68 18.20
C ARG A 106 -5.38 -9.70 18.53
N GLU A 107 -4.56 -10.06 17.53
CA GLU A 107 -3.61 -11.15 17.68
C GLU A 107 -2.22 -10.71 18.13
N LEU A 108 -1.82 -9.48 17.80
CA LEU A 108 -0.46 -9.00 18.07
C LEU A 108 -0.42 -7.94 19.16
N GLY A 109 -1.57 -7.47 19.63
CA GLY A 109 -1.65 -6.44 20.65
C GLY A 109 -1.13 -5.08 20.17
N ALA A 110 -1.16 -4.88 18.87
CA ALA A 110 -0.61 -3.67 18.28
C ALA A 110 -1.65 -2.58 18.09
#